data_dd7590410ce715418d4097f21373dd07
#
_entry.id   dd7590410ce715418d4097f21373dd07
#
_cell.length_a   1.000
_cell.length_b   1.000
_cell.length_c   1.000
_cell.angle_alpha   90.00
_cell.angle_beta   90.00
_cell.angle_gamma   90.00
#
_symmetry.space_group_name_H-M   'P 1'
#
loop_
_entity.id
_entity.type
_entity.pdbx_description
1 polymer ?
#
loop_
_entity_poly.entity_id
_entity_poly.type
_entity_poly.pdbx_seq_one_letter_code
_entity_poly.pdbx_strand_id
1 'polypeptide(L)'
;MSHSLASQKGVKIAGFEHIQAVFFDLDGTLVDSAADILRAVNFALYDIGVDEVSSQQVRLWVGRGASRLIQCVREYRGIAAERHDELLASFMQHYQAAVCVDSTVYAGVREFLIWCQLNKLHIACITNKPYQPTLKLLKALNLLEFFSLVLGGDSLEHKKPHPAPVQHALAHYGVAAGHALMIGDSSNDVESARSAGVRSIAMRYGYNHGEPIDQSQPDLVLDSLAELL
;
A
#
# COMPACT_ATOMS: atom_id res chain seq x y z
N MET A 1 20.35 -43.32 -0.77
CA MET A 1 20.93 -41.98 -0.89
C MET A 1 19.83 -41.00 -0.49
N SER A 2 19.91 -40.50 0.72
CA SER A 2 18.93 -39.67 1.37
C SER A 2 19.07 -38.23 0.84
N HIS A 3 18.04 -37.76 0.11
CA HIS A 3 17.92 -36.35 -0.19
C HIS A 3 17.48 -35.63 1.09
N SER A 4 18.45 -34.86 1.63
CA SER A 4 18.24 -33.91 2.69
C SER A 4 17.08 -32.95 2.29
N LEU A 5 15.97 -33.01 3.00
CA LEU A 5 14.93 -32.01 3.00
C LEU A 5 15.57 -30.72 3.52
N ALA A 6 15.78 -29.77 2.63
CA ALA A 6 16.14 -28.42 3.02
C ALA A 6 15.05 -27.90 3.95
N SER A 7 15.40 -27.66 5.21
CA SER A 7 14.56 -27.07 6.23
C SER A 7 13.91 -25.82 5.68
N GLN A 8 12.59 -25.81 5.53
CA GLN A 8 11.80 -24.61 5.29
C GLN A 8 12.03 -23.69 6.50
N LYS A 9 12.84 -22.67 6.33
CA LYS A 9 12.98 -21.60 7.31
C LYS A 9 11.71 -20.74 7.20
N GLY A 10 10.70 -21.03 8.00
CA GLY A 10 9.53 -20.17 8.17
C GLY A 10 9.94 -18.75 8.63
N VAL A 11 9.00 -17.80 8.59
CA VAL A 11 9.18 -16.46 9.15
C VAL A 11 9.74 -16.58 10.56
N LYS A 12 10.88 -15.93 10.84
CA LYS A 12 11.63 -16.10 12.12
C LYS A 12 10.95 -15.43 13.31
N ILE A 13 9.82 -14.77 13.13
CA ILE A 13 9.13 -14.05 14.21
C ILE A 13 8.12 -14.97 14.85
N ALA A 14 8.25 -15.15 16.16
CA ALA A 14 7.32 -15.93 16.97
C ALA A 14 5.87 -15.46 16.76
N GLY A 15 4.96 -16.39 16.50
CA GLY A 15 3.56 -16.10 16.22
C GLY A 15 3.21 -15.98 14.72
N PHE A 16 4.18 -15.96 13.81
CA PHE A 16 3.95 -15.86 12.36
C PHE A 16 4.40 -17.15 11.62
N GLU A 17 4.52 -18.24 12.34
CA GLU A 17 4.73 -19.58 11.78
C GLU A 17 3.46 -20.00 11.01
N HIS A 18 3.61 -20.76 9.95
CA HIS A 18 2.49 -21.28 9.14
C HIS A 18 1.77 -20.26 8.24
N ILE A 19 2.37 -19.10 7.96
CA ILE A 19 1.85 -18.17 6.97
C ILE A 19 1.92 -18.80 5.57
N GLN A 20 0.81 -18.70 4.83
CA GLN A 20 0.63 -19.19 3.46
C GLN A 20 0.43 -18.05 2.47
N ALA A 21 -0.02 -16.88 2.94
CA ALA A 21 -0.25 -15.70 2.11
C ALA A 21 0.23 -14.43 2.82
N VAL A 22 0.83 -13.51 2.06
CA VAL A 22 1.21 -12.17 2.51
C VAL A 22 0.59 -11.13 1.59
N PHE A 23 -0.14 -10.20 2.19
CA PHE A 23 -0.80 -9.10 1.51
C PHE A 23 -0.07 -7.80 1.84
N PHE A 24 0.20 -6.99 0.85
CA PHE A 24 0.95 -5.75 1.01
C PHE A 24 0.13 -4.54 0.58
N ASP A 25 0.17 -3.46 1.34
CA ASP A 25 -0.11 -2.15 0.78
C ASP A 25 1.05 -1.69 -0.12
N LEU A 26 0.86 -0.60 -0.83
CA LEU A 26 1.82 -0.09 -1.81
C LEU A 26 2.48 1.21 -1.34
N ASP A 27 1.69 2.30 -1.32
CA ASP A 27 2.20 3.65 -1.04
C ASP A 27 2.52 3.81 0.46
N GLY A 28 3.79 3.99 0.82
CA GLY A 28 4.24 4.06 2.21
C GLY A 28 4.66 2.71 2.81
N THR A 29 4.38 1.60 2.12
CA THR A 29 4.74 0.24 2.56
C THR A 29 5.82 -0.38 1.68
N LEU A 30 5.55 -0.57 0.40
CA LEU A 30 6.52 -1.09 -0.57
C LEU A 30 7.32 0.02 -1.23
N VAL A 31 6.69 1.19 -1.43
CA VAL A 31 7.21 2.28 -2.24
C VAL A 31 7.01 3.63 -1.55
N ASP A 32 8.07 4.43 -1.47
CA ASP A 32 7.94 5.88 -1.21
C ASP A 32 7.53 6.58 -2.51
N SER A 33 6.24 6.83 -2.67
CA SER A 33 5.63 7.44 -3.85
C SER A 33 5.19 8.89 -3.64
N ALA A 34 5.44 9.45 -2.46
CA ALA A 34 4.92 10.77 -2.08
C ALA A 34 5.40 11.90 -2.99
N ALA A 35 6.62 11.81 -3.53
CA ALA A 35 7.18 12.83 -4.41
C ALA A 35 6.43 12.92 -5.75
N ASP A 36 6.12 11.78 -6.37
CA ASP A 36 5.36 11.73 -7.62
C ASP A 36 3.91 12.15 -7.43
N ILE A 37 3.30 11.77 -6.29
CA ILE A 37 1.95 12.22 -5.93
C ILE A 37 1.94 13.74 -5.72
N LEU A 38 2.91 14.30 -4.98
CA LEU A 38 3.06 15.74 -4.78
C LEU A 38 3.16 16.49 -6.10
N ARG A 39 4.03 16.02 -6.99
CA ARG A 39 4.20 16.63 -8.31
C ARG A 39 2.89 16.69 -9.09
N ALA A 40 2.15 15.61 -9.13
CA ALA A 40 0.87 15.57 -9.83
C ALA A 40 -0.20 16.46 -9.19
N VAL A 41 -0.24 16.54 -7.85
CA VAL A 41 -1.13 17.46 -7.12
C VAL A 41 -0.80 18.91 -7.47
N ASN A 42 0.49 19.28 -7.45
CA ASN A 42 0.92 20.66 -7.72
C ASN A 42 0.68 21.05 -9.18
N PHE A 43 0.86 20.15 -10.14
CA PHE A 43 0.45 20.42 -11.52
C PHE A 43 -1.06 20.63 -11.65
N ALA A 44 -1.88 19.83 -10.97
CA ALA A 44 -3.33 20.02 -10.98
C ALA A 44 -3.76 21.36 -10.34
N LEU A 45 -3.06 21.81 -9.29
CA LEU A 45 -3.28 23.14 -8.69
C LEU A 45 -2.83 24.27 -9.62
N TYR A 46 -1.70 24.10 -10.31
CA TYR A 46 -1.21 25.04 -11.30
C TYR A 46 -2.22 25.25 -12.44
N ASP A 47 -2.82 24.18 -12.95
CA ASP A 47 -3.82 24.25 -14.03
C ASP A 47 -5.01 25.16 -13.69
N ILE A 48 -5.29 25.35 -12.41
CA ILE A 48 -6.40 26.16 -11.91
C ILE A 48 -5.95 27.47 -11.24
N GLY A 49 -4.65 27.82 -11.32
CA GLY A 49 -4.08 29.05 -10.79
C GLY A 49 -4.05 29.12 -9.26
N VAL A 50 -3.90 27.99 -8.58
CA VAL A 50 -3.82 27.88 -7.11
C VAL A 50 -2.40 27.52 -6.67
N ASP A 51 -1.97 28.06 -5.54
CA ASP A 51 -0.64 27.81 -4.99
C ASP A 51 -0.41 26.32 -4.65
N GLU A 52 0.86 25.91 -4.72
CA GLU A 52 1.32 24.55 -4.43
C GLU A 52 1.12 24.15 -2.96
N VAL A 53 1.00 22.84 -2.71
CA VAL A 53 1.07 22.22 -1.38
C VAL A 53 2.47 21.62 -1.15
N SER A 54 2.84 21.44 0.12
CA SER A 54 4.12 20.87 0.50
C SER A 54 4.12 19.33 0.55
N SER A 55 5.31 18.74 0.51
CA SER A 55 5.50 17.31 0.70
C SER A 55 4.94 16.81 2.04
N GLN A 56 5.11 17.58 3.11
CA GLN A 56 4.58 17.24 4.42
C GLN A 56 3.06 17.11 4.40
N GLN A 57 2.37 18.03 3.73
CA GLN A 57 0.91 17.99 3.60
C GLN A 57 0.44 16.78 2.82
N VAL A 58 1.08 16.48 1.67
CA VAL A 58 0.70 15.31 0.86
C VAL A 58 0.90 14.02 1.64
N ARG A 59 2.01 13.85 2.38
CA ARG A 59 2.24 12.68 3.24
C ARG A 59 1.15 12.48 4.30
N LEU A 60 0.52 13.54 4.80
CA LEU A 60 -0.61 13.45 5.74
C LEU A 60 -1.90 12.97 5.06
N TRP A 61 -2.03 13.15 3.76
CA TRP A 61 -3.30 12.90 3.04
C TRP A 61 -3.29 11.63 2.20
N VAL A 62 -2.11 11.08 1.87
CA VAL A 62 -1.97 9.82 1.13
C VAL A 62 -2.48 8.63 1.96
N GLY A 63 -2.96 7.57 1.29
CA GLY A 63 -3.37 6.30 1.90
C GLY A 63 -4.89 6.04 1.88
N ARG A 64 -5.72 7.07 1.63
CA ARG A 64 -7.19 6.93 1.56
C ARG A 64 -7.76 6.98 0.13
N GLY A 65 -6.87 6.91 -0.88
CA GLY A 65 -7.20 6.95 -2.30
C GLY A 65 -7.29 8.37 -2.89
N ALA A 66 -7.27 8.45 -4.23
CA ALA A 66 -7.10 9.69 -4.98
C ALA A 66 -8.18 10.74 -4.67
N SER A 67 -9.46 10.35 -4.65
CA SER A 67 -10.55 11.29 -4.39
C SER A 67 -10.45 11.92 -2.99
N ARG A 68 -10.08 11.15 -1.94
CA ARG A 68 -9.90 11.70 -0.60
C ARG A 68 -8.67 12.62 -0.51
N LEU A 69 -7.57 12.27 -1.18
CA LEU A 69 -6.39 13.13 -1.30
C LEU A 69 -6.80 14.50 -1.89
N ILE A 70 -7.49 14.50 -3.02
CA ILE A 70 -7.94 15.73 -3.68
C ILE A 70 -8.95 16.51 -2.84
N GLN A 71 -9.80 15.82 -2.08
CA GLN A 71 -10.68 16.50 -1.12
C GLN A 71 -9.85 17.24 -0.06
N CYS A 72 -8.82 16.62 0.52
CA CYS A 72 -7.95 17.27 1.51
C CYS A 72 -7.21 18.48 0.90
N VAL A 73 -6.68 18.36 -0.32
CA VAL A 73 -6.03 19.44 -1.06
C VAL A 73 -7.00 20.59 -1.26
N ARG A 74 -8.21 20.30 -1.74
CA ARG A 74 -9.26 21.27 -2.00
C ARG A 74 -9.67 22.02 -0.72
N GLU A 75 -9.93 21.29 0.37
CA GLU A 75 -10.29 21.87 1.67
C GLU A 75 -9.16 22.76 2.20
N TYR A 76 -7.92 22.32 2.12
CA TYR A 76 -6.74 23.06 2.56
C TYR A 76 -6.52 24.36 1.78
N ARG A 77 -6.77 24.35 0.46
CA ARG A 77 -6.62 25.53 -0.42
C ARG A 77 -7.87 26.38 -0.57
N GLY A 78 -8.97 26.04 0.12
CA GLY A 78 -10.23 26.78 0.04
C GLY A 78 -10.90 26.72 -1.33
N ILE A 79 -10.67 25.64 -2.09
CA ILE A 79 -11.26 25.43 -3.41
C ILE A 79 -12.70 24.94 -3.24
N ALA A 80 -13.63 25.52 -3.98
CA ALA A 80 -15.06 25.19 -3.92
C ALA A 80 -15.35 23.71 -4.20
N ALA A 81 -16.36 23.15 -3.53
CA ALA A 81 -16.70 21.72 -3.60
C ALA A 81 -17.02 21.23 -5.01
N GLU A 82 -17.65 22.09 -5.80
CA GLU A 82 -18.08 21.86 -7.19
C GLU A 82 -16.90 21.62 -8.13
N ARG A 83 -15.68 22.03 -7.76
CA ARG A 83 -14.46 21.82 -8.56
C ARG A 83 -13.74 20.52 -8.22
N HIS A 84 -14.32 19.66 -7.36
CA HIS A 84 -13.67 18.41 -6.94
C HIS A 84 -13.33 17.49 -8.13
N ASP A 85 -14.31 17.24 -8.98
CA ASP A 85 -14.14 16.30 -10.11
C ASP A 85 -13.18 16.85 -11.16
N GLU A 86 -13.18 18.16 -11.40
CA GLU A 86 -12.21 18.85 -12.27
C GLU A 86 -10.78 18.64 -11.76
N LEU A 87 -10.56 18.94 -10.47
CA LEU A 87 -9.23 18.81 -9.86
C LEU A 87 -8.76 17.35 -9.79
N LEU A 88 -9.68 16.43 -9.49
CA LEU A 88 -9.39 15.00 -9.49
C LEU A 88 -9.01 14.50 -10.89
N ALA A 89 -9.72 14.92 -11.92
CA ALA A 89 -9.41 14.55 -13.30
C ALA A 89 -8.03 15.07 -13.74
N SER A 90 -7.72 16.35 -13.44
CA SER A 90 -6.41 16.94 -13.72
C SER A 90 -5.30 16.20 -12.96
N PHE A 91 -5.46 15.97 -11.65
CA PHE A 91 -4.52 15.16 -10.87
C PHE A 91 -4.27 13.79 -11.49
N MET A 92 -5.33 13.06 -11.84
CA MET A 92 -5.21 11.72 -12.43
C MET A 92 -4.50 11.75 -13.78
N GLN A 93 -4.73 12.77 -14.60
CA GLN A 93 -4.05 12.96 -15.88
C GLN A 93 -2.53 13.15 -15.66
N HIS A 94 -2.11 14.09 -14.80
CA HIS A 94 -0.70 14.33 -14.50
C HIS A 94 -0.04 13.13 -13.84
N TYR A 95 -0.73 12.48 -12.90
CA TYR A 95 -0.20 11.32 -12.21
C TYR A 95 0.01 10.13 -13.15
N GLN A 96 -0.95 9.83 -14.03
CA GLN A 96 -0.83 8.74 -15.00
C GLN A 96 0.26 8.99 -16.06
N ALA A 97 0.54 10.23 -16.39
CA ALA A 97 1.61 10.60 -17.32
C ALA A 97 3.01 10.36 -16.74
N ALA A 98 3.18 10.48 -15.41
CA ALA A 98 4.48 10.44 -14.73
C ALA A 98 4.36 9.75 -13.35
N VAL A 99 3.95 8.48 -13.35
CA VAL A 99 3.60 7.71 -12.15
C VAL A 99 4.81 7.29 -11.33
N CYS A 100 6.00 7.23 -11.95
CA CYS A 100 7.23 6.74 -11.33
C CYS A 100 8.44 7.50 -11.91
N VAL A 101 8.72 8.69 -11.39
CA VAL A 101 9.90 9.50 -11.70
C VAL A 101 10.84 9.54 -10.49
N ASP A 102 10.26 9.82 -9.32
CA ASP A 102 10.99 9.96 -8.06
C ASP A 102 10.63 8.86 -7.04
N SER A 103 9.65 8.01 -7.37
CA SER A 103 9.24 6.90 -6.51
C SER A 103 10.34 5.86 -6.35
N THR A 104 10.59 5.44 -5.11
CA THR A 104 11.63 4.46 -4.77
C THR A 104 11.07 3.31 -3.93
N VAL A 105 11.65 2.12 -4.11
CA VAL A 105 11.33 0.93 -3.30
C VAL A 105 12.04 1.05 -1.96
N TYR A 106 11.32 0.83 -0.86
CA TYR A 106 11.95 0.82 0.47
C TYR A 106 12.96 -0.32 0.62
N ALA A 107 13.96 -0.09 1.47
CA ALA A 107 14.99 -1.09 1.77
C ALA A 107 14.37 -2.36 2.40
N GLY A 108 14.87 -3.54 2.00
CA GLY A 108 14.38 -4.84 2.46
C GLY A 108 13.13 -5.37 1.75
N VAL A 109 12.43 -4.55 0.96
CA VAL A 109 11.20 -4.95 0.25
C VAL A 109 11.49 -6.03 -0.79
N ARG A 110 12.47 -5.83 -1.66
CA ARG A 110 12.77 -6.80 -2.73
C ARG A 110 13.24 -8.13 -2.16
N GLU A 111 14.10 -8.07 -1.18
CA GLU A 111 14.64 -9.23 -0.50
C GLU A 111 13.52 -10.03 0.16
N PHE A 112 12.57 -9.36 0.80
CA PHE A 112 11.44 -10.03 1.44
C PHE A 112 10.45 -10.60 0.42
N LEU A 113 10.16 -9.90 -0.69
CA LEU A 113 9.33 -10.42 -1.77
C LEU A 113 9.96 -11.67 -2.41
N ILE A 114 11.28 -11.67 -2.66
CA ILE A 114 12.02 -12.83 -3.15
C ILE A 114 11.93 -13.98 -2.13
N TRP A 115 12.09 -13.67 -0.84
CA TRP A 115 11.96 -14.66 0.22
C TRP A 115 10.54 -15.28 0.24
N CYS A 116 9.49 -14.47 0.09
CA CYS A 116 8.12 -14.98 -0.01
C CYS A 116 7.95 -15.95 -1.20
N GLN A 117 8.49 -15.61 -2.38
CA GLN A 117 8.45 -16.50 -3.55
C GLN A 117 9.20 -17.81 -3.33
N LEU A 118 10.41 -17.74 -2.77
CA LEU A 118 11.23 -18.94 -2.48
C LEU A 118 10.53 -19.86 -1.48
N ASN A 119 9.72 -19.31 -0.56
CA ASN A 119 8.92 -20.07 0.39
C ASN A 119 7.52 -20.42 -0.14
N LYS A 120 7.23 -20.12 -1.43
CA LYS A 120 5.97 -20.45 -2.12
C LYS A 120 4.73 -19.85 -1.45
N LEU A 121 4.89 -18.66 -0.85
CA LEU A 121 3.76 -17.91 -0.29
C LEU A 121 2.95 -17.26 -1.41
N HIS A 122 1.65 -17.18 -1.24
CA HIS A 122 0.80 -16.34 -2.09
C HIS A 122 1.06 -14.87 -1.76
N ILE A 123 1.22 -14.04 -2.79
CA ILE A 123 1.57 -12.62 -2.61
C ILE A 123 0.53 -11.77 -3.35
N ALA A 124 -0.15 -10.88 -2.60
CA ALA A 124 -1.07 -9.91 -3.17
C ALA A 124 -0.67 -8.47 -2.83
N CYS A 125 -0.91 -7.55 -3.77
CA CYS A 125 -0.91 -6.12 -3.50
C CYS A 125 -2.36 -5.65 -3.29
N ILE A 126 -2.66 -5.05 -2.14
CA ILE A 126 -3.99 -4.55 -1.76
C ILE A 126 -3.86 -3.09 -1.37
N THR A 127 -4.19 -2.17 -2.26
CA THR A 127 -3.97 -0.74 -2.05
C THR A 127 -5.21 0.11 -2.29
N ASN A 128 -5.30 1.27 -1.64
CA ASN A 128 -6.34 2.27 -1.90
C ASN A 128 -6.02 3.16 -3.13
N LYS A 129 -4.82 3.02 -3.70
CA LYS A 129 -4.44 3.63 -4.97
C LYS A 129 -5.30 3.07 -6.12
N PRO A 130 -5.75 3.86 -7.10
CA PRO A 130 -6.47 3.35 -8.26
C PRO A 130 -5.68 2.26 -9.01
N TYR A 131 -6.37 1.27 -9.56
CA TYR A 131 -5.79 0.06 -10.15
C TYR A 131 -4.78 0.35 -11.28
N GLN A 132 -5.16 1.20 -12.23
CA GLN A 132 -4.29 1.47 -13.38
C GLN A 132 -2.96 2.15 -13.00
N PRO A 133 -2.91 3.22 -12.19
CA PRO A 133 -1.65 3.75 -11.65
C PRO A 133 -0.86 2.73 -10.83
N THR A 134 -1.54 1.85 -10.08
CA THR A 134 -0.90 0.77 -9.32
C THR A 134 -0.11 -0.16 -10.23
N LEU A 135 -0.72 -0.66 -11.30
CA LEU A 135 -0.04 -1.53 -12.27
C LEU A 135 1.15 -0.84 -12.93
N LYS A 136 0.98 0.43 -13.33
CA LYS A 136 2.07 1.21 -13.95
C LYS A 136 3.25 1.38 -13.00
N LEU A 137 3.00 1.72 -11.72
CA LEU A 137 4.04 1.91 -10.70
C LEU A 137 4.77 0.60 -10.40
N LEU A 138 4.04 -0.48 -10.15
CA LEU A 138 4.62 -1.81 -9.91
C LEU A 138 5.48 -2.28 -11.08
N LYS A 139 5.02 -2.06 -12.33
CA LYS A 139 5.77 -2.41 -13.53
C LYS A 139 7.05 -1.58 -13.68
N ALA A 140 6.96 -0.25 -13.50
CA ALA A 140 8.10 0.66 -13.61
C ALA A 140 9.21 0.33 -12.61
N LEU A 141 8.83 -0.14 -11.40
CA LEU A 141 9.74 -0.55 -10.36
C LEU A 141 10.15 -2.04 -10.43
N ASN A 142 9.75 -2.79 -11.47
CA ASN A 142 9.97 -4.24 -11.59
C ASN A 142 9.54 -5.00 -10.31
N LEU A 143 8.32 -4.70 -9.83
CA LEU A 143 7.69 -5.37 -8.69
C LEU A 143 6.46 -6.18 -9.11
N LEU A 144 5.88 -5.91 -10.29
CA LEU A 144 4.59 -6.50 -10.69
C LEU A 144 4.63 -8.03 -10.73
N GLU A 145 5.74 -8.61 -11.14
CA GLU A 145 5.92 -10.07 -11.27
C GLU A 145 5.90 -10.85 -9.94
N PHE A 146 6.04 -10.15 -8.80
CA PHE A 146 5.91 -10.78 -7.49
C PHE A 146 4.45 -11.07 -7.11
N PHE A 147 3.51 -10.34 -7.67
CA PHE A 147 2.11 -10.36 -7.24
C PHE A 147 1.25 -11.18 -8.20
N SER A 148 0.64 -12.25 -7.69
CA SER A 148 -0.37 -13.02 -8.43
C SER A 148 -1.77 -12.42 -8.33
N LEU A 149 -1.98 -11.45 -7.42
CA LEU A 149 -3.20 -10.66 -7.29
C LEU A 149 -2.85 -9.21 -6.98
N VAL A 150 -3.47 -8.27 -7.70
CA VAL A 150 -3.39 -6.84 -7.43
C VAL A 150 -4.81 -6.29 -7.31
N LEU A 151 -5.11 -5.65 -6.18
CA LEU A 151 -6.38 -4.97 -5.93
C LEU A 151 -6.08 -3.48 -5.69
N GLY A 152 -6.58 -2.64 -6.58
CA GLY A 152 -6.60 -1.18 -6.42
C GLY A 152 -7.84 -0.70 -5.69
N GLY A 153 -7.88 0.57 -5.32
CA GLY A 153 -8.97 1.17 -4.58
C GLY A 153 -10.33 1.23 -5.33
N ASP A 154 -10.31 0.92 -6.61
CA ASP A 154 -11.44 0.84 -7.52
C ASP A 154 -11.70 -0.58 -8.05
N SER A 155 -11.01 -1.60 -7.54
CA SER A 155 -11.19 -2.99 -7.96
C SER A 155 -12.43 -3.66 -7.37
N LEU A 156 -12.91 -3.18 -6.23
CA LEU A 156 -14.08 -3.68 -5.52
C LEU A 156 -14.97 -2.52 -5.09
N GLU A 157 -16.20 -2.80 -4.66
CA GLU A 157 -17.13 -1.80 -4.14
C GLU A 157 -16.54 -1.07 -2.91
N HIS A 158 -15.83 -1.80 -2.06
CA HIS A 158 -15.22 -1.29 -0.84
C HIS A 158 -13.70 -1.41 -0.88
N LYS A 159 -13.01 -0.40 -0.34
CA LYS A 159 -11.57 -0.33 -0.15
C LYS A 159 -11.21 -0.35 1.34
N LYS A 160 -9.92 -0.48 1.69
CA LYS A 160 -9.45 -0.37 3.08
C LYS A 160 -9.87 0.99 3.69
N PRO A 161 -10.36 1.04 4.95
CA PRO A 161 -10.27 0.02 6.01
C PRO A 161 -11.36 -1.08 5.99
N HIS A 162 -12.28 -1.08 5.01
CA HIS A 162 -13.26 -2.17 4.90
C HIS A 162 -12.55 -3.53 4.69
N PRO A 163 -13.02 -4.65 5.30
CA PRO A 163 -12.36 -5.95 5.18
C PRO A 163 -12.46 -6.60 3.80
N ALA A 164 -13.35 -6.15 2.93
CA ALA A 164 -13.64 -6.79 1.65
C ALA A 164 -12.41 -7.07 0.77
N PRO A 165 -11.41 -6.17 0.62
CA PRO A 165 -10.24 -6.47 -0.20
C PRO A 165 -9.39 -7.61 0.37
N VAL A 166 -9.23 -7.66 1.70
CA VAL A 166 -8.49 -8.73 2.38
C VAL A 166 -9.26 -10.05 2.28
N GLN A 167 -10.58 -10.04 2.52
CA GLN A 167 -11.45 -11.22 2.38
C GLN A 167 -11.46 -11.74 0.94
N HIS A 168 -11.46 -10.86 -0.06
CA HIS A 168 -11.36 -11.24 -1.47
C HIS A 168 -10.04 -11.99 -1.75
N ALA A 169 -8.91 -11.49 -1.25
CA ALA A 169 -7.62 -12.13 -1.41
C ALA A 169 -7.55 -13.50 -0.71
N LEU A 170 -8.11 -13.63 0.50
CA LEU A 170 -8.24 -14.90 1.22
C LEU A 170 -9.03 -15.93 0.40
N ALA A 171 -10.18 -15.51 -0.14
CA ALA A 171 -11.03 -16.37 -0.97
C ALA A 171 -10.35 -16.76 -2.29
N HIS A 172 -9.66 -15.80 -2.93
CA HIS A 172 -8.92 -16.03 -4.18
C HIS A 172 -7.86 -17.11 -4.04
N TYR A 173 -7.14 -17.12 -2.90
CA TYR A 173 -6.08 -18.11 -2.65
C TYR A 173 -6.56 -19.36 -1.90
N GLY A 174 -7.79 -19.39 -1.40
CA GLY A 174 -8.28 -20.47 -0.55
C GLY A 174 -7.56 -20.59 0.79
N VAL A 175 -7.06 -19.47 1.33
CA VAL A 175 -6.28 -19.42 2.57
C VAL A 175 -7.17 -18.96 3.73
N ALA A 176 -7.07 -19.65 4.88
CA ALA A 176 -7.74 -19.22 6.10
C ALA A 176 -7.08 -17.96 6.69
N ALA A 177 -7.88 -17.08 7.28
CA ALA A 177 -7.41 -15.79 7.82
C ALA A 177 -6.21 -15.92 8.78
N GLY A 178 -6.19 -16.94 9.65
CA GLY A 178 -5.08 -17.21 10.57
C GLY A 178 -3.75 -17.60 9.90
N HIS A 179 -3.76 -17.91 8.59
CA HIS A 179 -2.59 -18.26 7.80
C HIS A 179 -2.19 -17.14 6.81
N ALA A 180 -2.81 -15.98 6.91
CA ALA A 180 -2.46 -14.82 6.12
C ALA A 180 -1.89 -13.70 7.00
N LEU A 181 -1.15 -12.80 6.37
CA LEU A 181 -0.53 -11.64 6.99
C LEU A 181 -0.77 -10.42 6.11
N MET A 182 -1.23 -9.32 6.70
CA MET A 182 -1.28 -8.01 6.06
C MET A 182 -0.09 -7.17 6.51
N ILE A 183 0.64 -6.61 5.57
CA ILE A 183 1.72 -5.66 5.81
C ILE A 183 1.32 -4.32 5.22
N GLY A 184 1.29 -3.28 6.06
CA GLY A 184 0.90 -1.94 5.67
C GLY A 184 1.60 -0.89 6.51
N ASP A 185 1.28 0.39 6.33
CA ASP A 185 1.87 1.50 7.08
C ASP A 185 0.82 2.39 7.76
N SER A 186 -0.46 2.09 7.56
CA SER A 186 -1.53 2.95 8.04
C SER A 186 -2.63 2.21 8.81
N SER A 187 -3.43 2.97 9.56
CA SER A 187 -4.62 2.47 10.24
C SER A 187 -5.58 1.75 9.29
N ASN A 188 -5.65 2.17 8.01
CA ASN A 188 -6.51 1.52 7.01
C ASN A 188 -6.13 0.04 6.81
N ASP A 189 -4.84 -0.29 6.86
CA ASP A 189 -4.33 -1.65 6.69
C ASP A 189 -4.64 -2.51 7.91
N VAL A 190 -4.32 -1.97 9.08
CA VAL A 190 -4.52 -2.64 10.37
C VAL A 190 -6.00 -2.93 10.62
N GLU A 191 -6.88 -1.95 10.37
CA GLU A 191 -8.33 -2.10 10.57
C GLU A 191 -8.94 -3.09 9.57
N SER A 192 -8.52 -3.03 8.28
CA SER A 192 -8.97 -3.95 7.24
C SER A 192 -8.56 -5.39 7.56
N ALA A 193 -7.31 -5.59 7.97
CA ALA A 193 -6.79 -6.90 8.38
C ALA A 193 -7.53 -7.44 9.61
N ARG A 194 -7.64 -6.63 10.67
CA ARG A 194 -8.34 -7.00 11.91
C ARG A 194 -9.78 -7.40 11.65
N SER A 195 -10.50 -6.61 10.85
CA SER A 195 -11.90 -6.88 10.51
C SER A 195 -12.07 -8.13 9.63
N ALA A 196 -11.02 -8.55 8.93
CA ALA A 196 -10.98 -9.81 8.17
C ALA A 196 -10.44 -11.00 8.98
N GLY A 197 -10.04 -10.80 10.24
CA GLY A 197 -9.45 -11.84 11.09
C GLY A 197 -7.99 -12.18 10.72
N VAL A 198 -7.31 -11.30 9.97
CA VAL A 198 -5.93 -11.44 9.52
C VAL A 198 -5.01 -10.65 10.45
N ARG A 199 -3.85 -11.21 10.79
CA ARG A 199 -2.82 -10.50 11.55
C ARG A 199 -2.14 -9.42 10.69
N SER A 200 -1.67 -8.37 11.35
CA SER A 200 -1.06 -7.21 10.69
C SER A 200 0.33 -6.90 11.21
N ILE A 201 1.23 -6.58 10.29
CA ILE A 201 2.51 -5.93 10.57
C ILE A 201 2.46 -4.52 10.00
N ALA A 202 2.86 -3.54 10.81
CA ALA A 202 2.88 -2.15 10.39
C ALA A 202 4.31 -1.62 10.23
N MET A 203 4.55 -0.87 9.15
CA MET A 203 5.84 -0.25 8.86
C MET A 203 5.88 1.15 9.44
N ARG A 204 6.88 1.43 10.31
CA ARG A 204 7.01 2.74 11.00
C ARG A 204 7.39 3.89 10.06
N TYR A 205 8.05 3.58 8.95
CA TYR A 205 8.53 4.58 7.98
C TYR A 205 7.44 5.17 7.08
N GLY A 206 6.24 4.61 7.10
CA GLY A 206 5.16 5.00 6.19
C GLY A 206 4.48 6.33 6.53
N TYR A 207 3.27 6.52 6.03
CA TYR A 207 2.63 7.83 6.06
C TYR A 207 1.62 8.02 7.20
N ASN A 208 0.90 7.00 7.59
CA ASN A 208 -0.14 6.96 8.64
C ASN A 208 -0.79 8.30 9.05
N HIS A 209 -1.05 9.20 8.11
CA HIS A 209 -1.76 10.47 8.30
C HIS A 209 -1.17 11.39 9.39
N GLY A 210 0.11 11.23 9.74
CA GLY A 210 0.80 11.99 10.79
C GLY A 210 0.65 11.43 12.20
N GLU A 211 -0.09 10.33 12.38
CA GLU A 211 -0.24 9.68 13.67
C GLU A 211 0.75 8.51 13.82
N PRO A 212 1.28 8.26 15.03
CA PRO A 212 2.08 7.07 15.29
C PRO A 212 1.30 5.79 14.97
N ILE A 213 1.88 4.91 14.16
CA ILE A 213 1.20 3.68 13.71
C ILE A 213 0.88 2.72 14.88
N ASP A 214 1.65 2.80 15.96
CA ASP A 214 1.42 2.01 17.18
C ASP A 214 0.02 2.24 17.76
N GLN A 215 -0.58 3.43 17.58
CA GLN A 215 -1.94 3.73 18.02
C GLN A 215 -3.02 2.90 17.31
N SER A 216 -2.72 2.41 16.12
CA SER A 216 -3.62 1.52 15.36
C SER A 216 -3.63 0.09 15.90
N GLN A 217 -2.73 -0.23 16.84
CA GLN A 217 -2.58 -1.54 17.49
C GLN A 217 -2.41 -2.69 16.48
N PRO A 218 -1.41 -2.66 15.60
CA PRO A 218 -1.04 -3.81 14.80
C PRO A 218 -0.46 -4.91 15.69
N ASP A 219 -0.39 -6.15 15.18
CA ASP A 219 0.23 -7.26 15.93
C ASP A 219 1.75 -7.07 16.11
N LEU A 220 2.39 -6.36 15.16
CA LEU A 220 3.81 -6.03 15.20
C LEU A 220 4.08 -4.73 14.46
N VAL A 221 5.08 -3.95 14.91
CA VAL A 221 5.61 -2.77 14.23
C VAL A 221 7.08 -3.00 13.92
N LEU A 222 7.49 -2.73 12.68
CA LEU A 222 8.86 -2.89 12.20
C LEU A 222 9.39 -1.59 11.57
N ASP A 223 10.70 -1.43 11.61
CA ASP A 223 11.40 -0.34 10.93
C ASP A 223 11.90 -0.74 9.53
N SER A 224 11.95 -2.06 9.23
CA SER A 224 12.32 -2.59 7.92
C SER A 224 11.75 -4.00 7.70
N LEU A 225 11.36 -4.32 6.46
CA LEU A 225 11.00 -5.70 6.09
C LEU A 225 12.18 -6.67 6.18
N ALA A 226 13.41 -6.17 6.20
CA ALA A 226 14.60 -7.00 6.42
C ALA A 226 14.62 -7.68 7.81
N GLU A 227 13.86 -7.18 8.78
CA GLU A 227 13.72 -7.80 10.10
C GLU A 227 12.97 -9.13 10.06
N LEU A 228 12.24 -9.39 8.96
CA LEU A 228 11.55 -10.66 8.71
C LEU A 228 12.43 -11.73 8.05
N LEU A 229 13.67 -11.41 7.66
CA LEU A 229 14.62 -12.28 7.01
C LEU A 229 15.66 -12.84 8.01
#